data_a958398615d129543f0e0c8df18d4e29
#
_entry.id   a958398615d129543f0e0c8df18d4e29
#
_cell.length_a   1.000
_cell.length_b   1.000
_cell.length_c   1.000
_cell.angle_alpha   90.00
_cell.angle_beta   90.00
_cell.angle_gamma   90.00
#
_symmetry.space_group_name_H-M   'P 1'
#
loop_
_entity.id
_entity.type
_entity.pdbx_description
1 polymer ?
#
loop_
_entity_poly.entity_id
_entity_poly.type
_entity_poly.pdbx_seq_one_letter_code
_entity_poly.pdbx_strand_id
1 'polypeptide(L)'
;DFKKFRIIADKVGAYLMVDMAHFSGLVAGKGYPNPCDHAHVVTSTTHKVFRSARGGIILTNHEDLSKKINTAVFPGYQGGPLMHIIAAKAVGFYEALKPDFQDYIKSVLANANILAETLKSNGFKIYSGGTDTHLMLVDLRPFNVKGNLAAESLSRANITCNKNGIPFDNESPMITSGI
;
A
#
# COMPACT_ATOMS: atom_id res chain seq x y z
N ASP A 1 -12.95 4.91 2.64
CA ASP A 1 -13.85 5.18 3.79
C ASP A 1 -14.13 3.87 4.53
N PHE A 2 -13.23 3.51 5.48
CA PHE A 2 -13.31 2.24 6.23
C PHE A 2 -14.57 2.13 7.09
N LYS A 3 -15.09 3.26 7.58
CA LYS A 3 -16.33 3.29 8.35
C LYS A 3 -17.54 2.83 7.52
N LYS A 4 -17.64 3.28 6.27
CA LYS A 4 -18.72 2.85 5.36
C LYS A 4 -18.60 1.36 5.04
N PHE A 5 -17.38 0.86 4.77
CA PHE A 5 -17.16 -0.56 4.57
C PHE A 5 -17.55 -1.39 5.79
N ARG A 6 -17.26 -0.90 7.00
CA ARG A 6 -17.65 -1.57 8.24
C ARG A 6 -19.18 -1.67 8.37
N ILE A 7 -19.90 -0.59 8.10
CA ILE A 7 -21.36 -0.59 8.13
C ILE A 7 -21.95 -1.61 7.15
N ILE A 8 -21.35 -1.73 5.96
CA ILE A 8 -21.80 -2.72 4.95
C ILE A 8 -21.49 -4.14 5.44
N ALA A 9 -20.29 -4.39 5.95
CA ALA A 9 -19.92 -5.70 6.48
C ALA A 9 -20.85 -6.16 7.61
N ASP A 10 -21.16 -5.28 8.54
CA ASP A 10 -22.07 -5.56 9.65
C ASP A 10 -23.48 -5.89 9.15
N LYS A 11 -23.99 -5.18 8.12
CA LYS A 11 -25.32 -5.44 7.54
C LYS A 11 -25.45 -6.84 6.92
N VAL A 12 -24.38 -7.40 6.40
CA VAL A 12 -24.38 -8.71 5.76
C VAL A 12 -23.79 -9.81 6.64
N GLY A 13 -23.44 -9.49 7.89
CA GLY A 13 -22.85 -10.43 8.84
C GLY A 13 -21.45 -10.92 8.45
N ALA A 14 -20.68 -10.11 7.70
CA ALA A 14 -19.33 -10.45 7.25
C ALA A 14 -18.26 -9.79 8.10
N TYR A 15 -17.08 -10.41 8.15
CA TYR A 15 -15.89 -9.74 8.67
C TYR A 15 -15.34 -8.74 7.66
N LEU A 16 -14.93 -7.58 8.14
CA LEU A 16 -14.13 -6.63 7.37
C LEU A 16 -12.65 -6.88 7.64
N MET A 17 -11.91 -7.30 6.62
CA MET A 17 -10.45 -7.34 6.62
C MET A 17 -9.92 -6.22 5.71
N VAL A 18 -8.91 -5.50 6.17
CA VAL A 18 -8.23 -4.47 5.38
C VAL A 18 -6.75 -4.82 5.27
N ASP A 19 -6.26 -4.98 4.05
CA ASP A 19 -4.82 -5.06 3.79
C ASP A 19 -4.27 -3.67 3.50
N MET A 20 -3.48 -3.14 4.43
CA MET A 20 -2.85 -1.83 4.31
C MET A 20 -1.37 -1.90 3.87
N ALA A 21 -0.95 -2.99 3.24
CA ALA A 21 0.45 -3.24 2.92
C ALA A 21 1.11 -2.08 2.14
N HIS A 22 0.40 -1.43 1.21
CA HIS A 22 0.92 -0.29 0.48
C HIS A 22 0.90 1.03 1.25
N PHE A 23 -0.06 1.23 2.15
CA PHE A 23 -0.25 2.51 2.81
C PHE A 23 -0.03 2.49 4.34
N SER A 24 0.47 1.39 4.91
CA SER A 24 0.70 1.28 6.36
C SER A 24 1.64 2.35 6.92
N GLY A 25 2.67 2.73 6.17
CA GLY A 25 3.53 3.85 6.56
C GLY A 25 2.81 5.19 6.57
N LEU A 26 1.86 5.41 5.63
CA LEU A 26 1.04 6.61 5.63
C LEU A 26 0.14 6.69 6.87
N VAL A 27 -0.43 5.54 7.28
CA VAL A 27 -1.23 5.43 8.52
C VAL A 27 -0.37 5.70 9.75
N ALA A 28 0.80 5.06 9.85
CA ALA A 28 1.72 5.25 10.97
C ALA A 28 2.19 6.72 11.09
N GLY A 29 2.47 7.38 9.96
CA GLY A 29 2.83 8.79 9.88
C GLY A 29 1.64 9.76 9.93
N LYS A 30 0.44 9.28 10.23
CA LYS A 30 -0.81 10.08 10.32
C LYS A 30 -1.19 10.83 9.05
N GLY A 31 -0.72 10.35 7.90
CA GLY A 31 -1.03 10.91 6.57
C GLY A 31 -2.21 10.25 5.87
N TYR A 32 -2.80 9.19 6.44
CA TYR A 32 -3.92 8.45 5.86
C TYR A 32 -4.84 7.89 6.95
N PRO A 33 -6.15 7.71 6.67
CA PRO A 33 -7.09 7.17 7.65
C PRO A 33 -6.67 5.81 8.21
N ASN A 34 -6.87 5.60 9.51
CA ASN A 34 -6.51 4.36 10.18
C ASN A 34 -7.60 3.29 10.02
N PRO A 35 -7.32 2.15 9.35
CA PRO A 35 -8.30 1.08 9.23
C PRO A 35 -8.53 0.30 10.54
N CYS A 36 -7.59 0.33 11.48
CA CYS A 36 -7.69 -0.44 12.74
C CYS A 36 -8.88 -0.01 13.61
N ASP A 37 -9.40 1.21 13.43
CA ASP A 37 -10.55 1.72 14.17
C ASP A 37 -11.87 1.11 13.66
N HIS A 38 -11.86 0.48 12.50
CA HIS A 38 -13.06 0.02 11.82
C HIS A 38 -13.01 -1.46 11.40
N ALA A 39 -11.85 -1.97 11.01
CA ALA A 39 -11.70 -3.33 10.52
C ALA A 39 -11.67 -4.35 11.68
N HIS A 40 -12.16 -5.56 11.41
CA HIS A 40 -12.02 -6.68 12.34
C HIS A 40 -10.59 -7.22 12.35
N VAL A 41 -9.95 -7.25 11.18
CA VAL A 41 -8.57 -7.67 11.00
C VAL A 41 -7.89 -6.72 10.02
N VAL A 42 -6.67 -6.33 10.32
CA VAL A 42 -5.82 -5.55 9.41
C VAL A 42 -4.54 -6.30 9.15
N THR A 43 -4.16 -6.44 7.89
CA THR A 43 -2.89 -7.03 7.49
C THR A 43 -1.97 -5.99 6.86
N SER A 44 -0.68 -6.20 6.95
CA SER A 44 0.30 -5.34 6.29
C SER A 44 1.61 -6.07 6.04
N THR A 45 2.35 -5.56 5.07
CA THR A 45 3.80 -5.75 5.00
C THR A 45 4.50 -4.66 5.80
N THR A 46 5.73 -4.94 6.25
CA THR A 46 6.55 -3.99 6.98
C THR A 46 7.62 -3.30 6.13
N HIS A 47 7.85 -3.77 4.90
CA HIS A 47 8.99 -3.40 4.04
C HIS A 47 8.65 -2.48 2.86
N LYS A 48 7.43 -1.94 2.81
CA LYS A 48 7.05 -0.96 1.78
C LYS A 48 7.22 0.47 2.33
N VAL A 49 6.24 1.33 2.19
CA VAL A 49 6.30 2.72 2.67
C VAL A 49 6.54 2.82 4.20
N PHE A 50 6.30 1.73 4.93
CA PHE A 50 6.63 1.63 6.35
C PHE A 50 8.16 1.63 6.63
N ARG A 51 9.01 1.33 5.65
CA ARG A 51 10.50 1.36 5.71
C ARG A 51 11.12 0.43 6.75
N SER A 52 10.53 -0.74 7.02
CA SER A 52 11.10 -1.71 7.97
C SER A 52 11.58 -2.98 7.27
N ALA A 53 12.04 -3.95 8.04
CA ALA A 53 12.47 -5.25 7.54
C ALA A 53 11.36 -5.98 6.76
N ARG A 54 11.76 -6.82 5.82
CA ARG A 54 10.82 -7.63 5.04
C ARG A 54 10.05 -8.61 5.92
N GLY A 55 8.74 -8.50 5.89
CA GLY A 55 7.84 -9.37 6.63
C GLY A 55 6.41 -8.87 6.62
N GLY A 56 5.55 -9.56 7.34
CA GLY A 56 4.14 -9.20 7.52
C GLY A 56 3.78 -8.97 8.97
N ILE A 57 2.64 -8.32 9.17
CA ILE A 57 1.96 -8.20 10.47
C ILE A 57 0.47 -8.41 10.28
N ILE A 58 -0.18 -8.91 11.31
CA ILE A 58 -1.64 -9.02 11.40
C ILE A 58 -2.05 -8.34 12.70
N LEU A 59 -3.04 -7.45 12.62
CA LEU A 59 -3.53 -6.66 13.73
C LEU A 59 -5.03 -6.90 13.91
N THR A 60 -5.48 -7.03 15.15
CA THR A 60 -6.90 -7.09 15.50
C THR A 60 -7.12 -6.60 16.93
N ASN A 61 -8.24 -5.93 17.17
CA ASN A 61 -8.72 -5.56 18.50
C ASN A 61 -9.72 -6.58 19.06
N HIS A 62 -10.00 -7.69 18.35
CA HIS A 62 -10.93 -8.73 18.74
C HIS A 62 -10.19 -9.93 19.34
N GLU A 63 -10.37 -10.20 20.61
CA GLU A 63 -9.65 -11.26 21.35
C GLU A 63 -9.87 -12.66 20.74
N ASP A 64 -11.10 -12.98 20.36
CA ASP A 64 -11.42 -14.28 19.76
C ASP A 64 -10.74 -14.48 18.40
N LEU A 65 -10.68 -13.41 17.58
CA LEU A 65 -9.96 -13.45 16.32
C LEU A 65 -8.45 -13.55 16.55
N SER A 66 -7.92 -12.83 17.53
CA SER A 66 -6.51 -12.91 17.91
C SER A 66 -6.09 -14.34 18.24
N LYS A 67 -6.88 -15.05 19.07
CA LYS A 67 -6.62 -16.47 19.43
C LYS A 67 -6.60 -17.36 18.19
N LYS A 68 -7.60 -17.23 17.30
CA LYS A 68 -7.68 -18.02 16.07
C LYS A 68 -6.53 -17.72 15.11
N ILE A 69 -6.17 -16.44 14.94
CA ILE A 69 -5.06 -16.01 14.09
C ILE A 69 -3.73 -16.55 14.63
N ASN A 70 -3.47 -16.43 15.93
CA ASN A 70 -2.25 -16.94 16.54
C ASN A 70 -2.11 -18.45 16.32
N THR A 71 -3.17 -19.22 16.51
CA THR A 71 -3.17 -20.67 16.26
C THR A 71 -2.95 -20.99 14.78
N ALA A 72 -3.55 -20.23 13.89
CA ALA A 72 -3.37 -20.42 12.45
C ALA A 72 -1.94 -20.07 12.01
N VAL A 73 -1.33 -19.02 12.58
CA VAL A 73 0.06 -18.66 12.31
C VAL A 73 1.00 -19.72 12.84
N PHE A 74 0.87 -20.08 14.12
CA PHE A 74 1.70 -21.13 14.73
C PHE A 74 0.84 -22.00 15.66
N PRO A 75 0.86 -23.33 15.49
CA PRO A 75 1.68 -24.11 14.55
C PRO A 75 1.03 -24.34 13.17
N GLY A 76 -0.05 -23.62 12.84
CA GLY A 76 -0.85 -23.92 11.66
C GLY A 76 -0.08 -23.82 10.33
N TYR A 77 0.46 -22.65 10.03
CA TYR A 77 1.13 -22.35 8.75
C TYR A 77 2.64 -22.10 8.87
N GLN A 78 3.13 -21.69 10.05
CA GLN A 78 4.52 -21.30 10.27
C GLN A 78 5.14 -22.13 11.40
N GLY A 79 6.48 -22.12 11.44
CA GLY A 79 7.30 -22.75 12.50
C GLY A 79 8.11 -21.70 13.26
N GLY A 80 9.38 -22.03 13.56
CA GLY A 80 10.28 -21.15 14.28
C GLY A 80 10.49 -19.80 13.57
N PRO A 81 10.34 -18.67 14.28
CA PRO A 81 10.45 -17.36 13.67
C PRO A 81 11.89 -16.94 13.42
N LEU A 82 12.11 -16.06 12.45
CA LEU A 82 13.40 -15.43 12.18
C LEU A 82 13.59 -14.26 13.15
N MET A 83 14.27 -14.49 14.27
CA MET A 83 14.39 -13.50 15.35
C MET A 83 15.12 -12.22 14.94
N HIS A 84 16.09 -12.29 14.02
CA HIS A 84 16.75 -11.10 13.47
C HIS A 84 15.77 -10.21 12.68
N ILE A 85 14.80 -10.80 11.98
CA ILE A 85 13.73 -10.04 11.31
C ILE A 85 12.79 -9.39 12.33
N ILE A 86 12.44 -10.09 13.42
CA ILE A 86 11.60 -9.54 14.49
C ILE A 86 12.30 -8.35 15.14
N ALA A 87 13.60 -8.50 15.46
CA ALA A 87 14.40 -7.41 16.02
C ALA A 87 14.47 -6.19 15.06
N ALA A 88 14.69 -6.43 13.77
CA ALA A 88 14.71 -5.37 12.78
C ALA A 88 13.34 -4.68 12.60
N LYS A 89 12.22 -5.44 12.70
CA LYS A 89 10.87 -4.84 12.74
C LYS A 89 10.68 -3.94 13.95
N ALA A 90 11.17 -4.34 15.13
CA ALA A 90 11.07 -3.53 16.34
C ALA A 90 11.77 -2.18 16.18
N VAL A 91 12.94 -2.16 15.54
CA VAL A 91 13.64 -0.91 15.19
C VAL A 91 12.81 -0.05 14.22
N GLY A 92 12.28 -0.65 13.16
CA GLY A 92 11.44 0.08 12.19
C GLY A 92 10.17 0.65 12.82
N PHE A 93 9.53 -0.08 13.75
CA PHE A 93 8.38 0.42 14.50
C PHE A 93 8.76 1.57 15.43
N TYR A 94 9.91 1.45 16.10
CA TYR A 94 10.42 2.54 16.93
C TYR A 94 10.71 3.80 16.12
N GLU A 95 11.29 3.68 14.93
CA GLU A 95 11.50 4.80 14.02
C GLU A 95 10.18 5.44 13.58
N ALA A 96 9.18 4.63 13.28
CA ALA A 96 7.86 5.11 12.87
C ALA A 96 7.10 5.87 13.97
N LEU A 97 7.47 5.70 15.25
CA LEU A 97 6.92 6.45 16.37
C LEU A 97 7.51 7.87 16.51
N LYS A 98 8.65 8.14 15.85
CA LYS A 98 9.33 9.44 15.96
C LYS A 98 8.63 10.52 15.14
N PRO A 99 8.70 11.79 15.56
CA PRO A 99 8.15 12.92 14.79
C PRO A 99 8.69 13.00 13.37
N ASP A 100 9.96 12.73 13.15
CA ASP A 100 10.64 12.76 11.84
C ASP A 100 9.95 11.84 10.82
N PHE A 101 9.36 10.74 11.27
CA PHE A 101 8.62 9.85 10.39
C PHE A 101 7.33 10.49 9.86
N GLN A 102 6.65 11.31 10.68
CA GLN A 102 5.48 12.06 10.22
C GLN A 102 5.87 13.11 9.17
N ASP A 103 6.98 13.80 9.35
CA ASP A 103 7.47 14.79 8.38
C ASP A 103 7.92 14.12 7.07
N TYR A 104 8.54 12.94 7.16
CA TYR A 104 8.81 12.10 5.99
C TYR A 104 7.51 11.77 5.23
N ILE A 105 6.46 11.31 5.91
CA ILE A 105 5.19 10.97 5.26
C ILE A 105 4.51 12.19 4.64
N LYS A 106 4.53 13.34 5.28
CA LYS A 106 4.05 14.60 4.67
C LYS A 106 4.79 14.91 3.37
N SER A 107 6.11 14.77 3.37
CA SER A 107 6.93 14.97 2.17
C SER A 107 6.60 13.98 1.07
N VAL A 108 6.39 12.70 1.40
CA VAL A 108 5.98 11.66 0.44
C VAL A 108 4.66 12.04 -0.24
N LEU A 109 3.66 12.44 0.54
CA LEU A 109 2.35 12.82 0.00
C LEU A 109 2.42 14.09 -0.84
N ALA A 110 3.15 15.10 -0.38
CA ALA A 110 3.35 16.35 -1.13
C ALA A 110 4.04 16.10 -2.48
N ASN A 111 5.10 15.29 -2.49
CA ASN A 111 5.82 14.93 -3.71
C ASN A 111 4.94 14.13 -4.69
N ALA A 112 4.14 13.17 -4.19
CA ALA A 112 3.23 12.40 -5.02
C ALA A 112 2.17 13.31 -5.68
N ASN A 113 1.61 14.25 -4.93
CA ASN A 113 0.65 15.22 -5.47
C ASN A 113 1.28 16.13 -6.53
N ILE A 114 2.46 16.69 -6.26
CA ILE A 114 3.18 17.53 -7.23
C ILE A 114 3.47 16.73 -8.52
N LEU A 115 3.93 15.49 -8.39
CA LEU A 115 4.18 14.64 -9.55
C LEU A 115 2.90 14.37 -10.34
N ALA A 116 1.79 14.03 -9.67
CA ALA A 116 0.51 13.80 -10.33
C ALA A 116 0.01 15.05 -11.07
N GLU A 117 0.05 16.22 -10.45
CA GLU A 117 -0.37 17.48 -11.09
C GLU A 117 0.56 17.87 -12.25
N THR A 118 1.87 17.65 -12.11
CA THR A 118 2.83 17.90 -13.20
C THR A 118 2.57 16.98 -14.40
N LEU A 119 2.31 15.71 -14.17
CA LEU A 119 1.96 14.78 -15.24
C LEU A 119 0.66 15.18 -15.92
N LYS A 120 -0.36 15.56 -15.16
CA LYS A 120 -1.65 16.05 -15.71
C LYS A 120 -1.48 17.30 -16.57
N SER A 121 -0.69 18.28 -16.10
CA SER A 121 -0.42 19.50 -16.86
C SER A 121 0.34 19.25 -18.16
N ASN A 122 1.06 18.13 -18.25
CA ASN A 122 1.72 17.67 -19.47
C ASN A 122 0.87 16.68 -20.29
N GLY A 123 -0.42 16.58 -20.04
CA GLY A 123 -1.37 15.83 -20.85
C GLY A 123 -1.51 14.36 -20.48
N PHE A 124 -0.86 13.89 -19.40
CA PHE A 124 -1.05 12.53 -18.93
C PHE A 124 -2.38 12.39 -18.18
N LYS A 125 -3.06 11.28 -18.42
CA LYS A 125 -4.27 10.93 -17.69
C LYS A 125 -3.91 10.12 -16.45
N ILE A 126 -4.23 10.66 -15.27
CA ILE A 126 -4.15 9.95 -14.00
C ILE A 126 -5.53 9.38 -13.66
N TYR A 127 -5.61 8.08 -13.38
CA TYR A 127 -6.86 7.48 -12.91
C TYR A 127 -7.26 8.09 -11.56
N SER A 128 -8.56 8.22 -11.34
CA SER A 128 -9.18 8.99 -10.24
C SER A 128 -8.86 10.50 -10.20
N GLY A 129 -8.16 11.04 -11.22
CA GLY A 129 -7.89 12.47 -11.33
C GLY A 129 -6.74 13.02 -10.47
N GLY A 130 -6.10 12.16 -9.69
CA GLY A 130 -4.99 12.53 -8.79
C GLY A 130 -4.64 11.38 -7.84
N THR A 131 -4.04 11.70 -6.69
CA THR A 131 -3.73 10.69 -5.67
C THR A 131 -3.87 11.25 -4.25
N ASP A 132 -4.39 10.43 -3.35
CA ASP A 132 -4.41 10.66 -1.90
C ASP A 132 -3.30 9.87 -1.18
N THR A 133 -2.46 9.17 -1.93
CA THR A 133 -1.40 8.32 -1.40
C THR A 133 -0.05 8.62 -2.09
N HIS A 134 0.91 7.74 -1.93
CA HIS A 134 2.19 7.77 -2.65
C HIS A 134 2.14 7.13 -4.03
N LEU A 135 0.99 6.55 -4.42
CA LEU A 135 0.80 5.83 -5.68
C LEU A 135 -0.10 6.63 -6.62
N MET A 136 0.15 6.53 -7.90
CA MET A 136 -0.73 6.99 -8.96
C MET A 136 -0.69 6.00 -10.12
N LEU A 137 -1.78 5.93 -10.88
CA LEU A 137 -1.89 5.09 -12.05
C LEU A 137 -2.02 5.98 -13.29
N VAL A 138 -1.03 5.89 -14.18
CA VAL A 138 -0.93 6.72 -15.39
C VAL A 138 -1.39 5.92 -16.59
N ASP A 139 -2.33 6.46 -17.36
CA ASP A 139 -2.81 5.90 -18.63
C ASP A 139 -1.88 6.34 -19.78
N LEU A 140 -1.23 5.40 -20.44
CA LEU A 140 -0.30 5.66 -21.53
C LEU A 140 -0.94 5.56 -22.93
N ARG A 141 -2.18 5.14 -23.03
CA ARG A 141 -2.88 4.99 -24.33
C ARG A 141 -2.92 6.27 -25.16
N PRO A 142 -3.11 7.48 -24.56
CA PRO A 142 -3.09 8.72 -25.34
C PRO A 142 -1.78 8.97 -26.08
N PHE A 143 -0.68 8.38 -25.61
CA PHE A 143 0.65 8.48 -26.22
C PHE A 143 1.02 7.28 -27.09
N ASN A 144 0.10 6.32 -27.25
CA ASN A 144 0.33 5.05 -27.97
C ASN A 144 1.58 4.28 -27.48
N VAL A 145 1.81 4.32 -26.17
CA VAL A 145 2.95 3.65 -25.50
C VAL A 145 2.42 2.51 -24.63
N LYS A 146 3.10 1.37 -24.69
CA LYS A 146 2.78 0.21 -23.83
C LYS A 146 3.52 0.32 -22.50
N GLY A 147 2.90 -0.20 -21.42
CA GLY A 147 3.42 -0.10 -20.05
C GLY A 147 4.79 -0.78 -19.89
N ASN A 148 5.01 -1.95 -20.51
CA ASN A 148 6.29 -2.63 -20.46
C ASN A 148 7.42 -1.79 -21.11
N LEU A 149 7.15 -1.17 -22.26
CA LEU A 149 8.14 -0.32 -22.95
C LEU A 149 8.43 0.96 -22.15
N ALA A 150 7.38 1.57 -21.57
CA ALA A 150 7.55 2.73 -20.71
C ALA A 150 8.38 2.40 -19.47
N ALA A 151 8.06 1.31 -18.77
CA ALA A 151 8.79 0.89 -17.57
C ALA A 151 10.26 0.60 -17.88
N GLU A 152 10.56 -0.08 -18.99
CA GLU A 152 11.93 -0.34 -19.43
C GLU A 152 12.68 0.95 -19.78
N SER A 153 12.04 1.85 -20.52
CA SER A 153 12.65 3.12 -20.92
C SER A 153 12.96 4.02 -19.72
N LEU A 154 12.02 4.11 -18.78
CA LEU A 154 12.19 4.85 -17.53
C LEU A 154 13.29 4.25 -16.65
N SER A 155 13.38 2.91 -16.62
CA SER A 155 14.47 2.22 -15.89
C SER A 155 15.85 2.60 -16.44
N ARG A 156 16.00 2.74 -17.76
CA ARG A 156 17.26 3.23 -18.38
C ARG A 156 17.57 4.67 -17.99
N ALA A 157 16.56 5.46 -17.65
CA ALA A 157 16.72 6.82 -17.13
C ALA A 157 16.82 6.88 -15.58
N ASN A 158 17.03 5.75 -14.92
CA ASN A 158 17.08 5.60 -13.46
C ASN A 158 15.77 5.99 -12.76
N ILE A 159 14.63 5.85 -13.44
CA ILE A 159 13.29 6.03 -12.87
C ILE A 159 12.62 4.66 -12.80
N THR A 160 12.53 4.12 -11.60
CA THR A 160 11.88 2.81 -11.38
C THR A 160 10.36 2.97 -11.29
N CYS A 161 9.63 2.27 -12.14
CA CYS A 161 8.18 2.13 -12.05
C CYS A 161 7.74 0.71 -12.43
N ASN A 162 6.49 0.38 -12.13
CA ASN A 162 5.89 -0.88 -12.56
C ASN A 162 5.06 -0.64 -13.82
N LYS A 163 5.14 -1.56 -14.81
CA LYS A 163 4.04 -1.69 -15.77
C LYS A 163 2.80 -2.12 -15.01
N ASN A 164 1.66 -1.51 -15.27
CA ASN A 164 0.44 -1.76 -14.52
C ASN A 164 -0.80 -1.73 -15.44
N GLY A 165 -1.70 -2.71 -15.24
CA GLY A 165 -3.00 -2.68 -15.93
C GLY A 165 -3.82 -1.48 -15.47
N ILE A 166 -4.52 -0.88 -16.41
CA ILE A 166 -5.50 0.18 -16.14
C ILE A 166 -6.92 -0.39 -16.11
N PRO A 167 -7.92 0.31 -15.57
CA PRO A 167 -9.31 -0.11 -15.67
C PRO A 167 -9.73 -0.39 -17.11
N PHE A 168 -10.31 -1.56 -17.35
CA PHE A 168 -10.71 -2.05 -18.69
C PHE A 168 -9.54 -2.08 -19.68
N ASP A 169 -8.37 -2.51 -19.23
CA ASP A 169 -7.19 -2.69 -20.07
C ASP A 169 -7.42 -3.85 -21.06
N ASN A 170 -7.13 -3.61 -22.35
CA ASN A 170 -7.21 -4.62 -23.40
C ASN A 170 -5.88 -5.39 -23.58
N GLU A 171 -4.81 -4.93 -22.93
CA GLU A 171 -3.50 -5.57 -23.02
C GLU A 171 -3.36 -6.70 -21.98
N SER A 172 -2.47 -7.64 -22.28
CA SER A 172 -2.13 -8.68 -21.32
C SER A 172 -1.41 -8.11 -20.09
N PRO A 173 -1.45 -8.78 -18.92
CA PRO A 173 -0.70 -8.36 -17.73
C PRO A 173 0.81 -8.23 -17.93
N MET A 174 1.36 -8.85 -18.99
CA MET A 174 2.79 -8.78 -19.34
C MET A 174 3.15 -7.51 -20.12
N ILE A 175 2.16 -6.87 -20.75
CA ILE A 175 2.34 -5.67 -21.59
C ILE A 175 1.81 -4.44 -20.87
N THR A 176 0.51 -4.42 -20.55
CA THR A 176 -0.26 -3.36 -19.92
C THR A 176 -0.35 -2.05 -20.74
N SER A 177 -1.30 -1.19 -20.37
CA SER A 177 -1.47 0.13 -20.98
C SER A 177 -1.15 1.28 -19.99
N GLY A 178 -0.62 0.98 -18.82
CA GLY A 178 -0.28 1.96 -17.80
C GLY A 178 1.01 1.66 -17.05
N ILE A 179 1.40 2.61 -16.25
CA ILE A 179 2.49 2.52 -15.27
C ILE A 179 2.02 3.05 -13.93
#